data_d9463044f73b5d089827cdef95a94c15
#
_entry.id   d9463044f73b5d089827cdef95a94c15
#
_cell.length_a   1.000
_cell.length_b   1.000
_cell.length_c   1.000
_cell.angle_alpha   90.00
_cell.angle_beta   90.00
_cell.angle_gamma   90.00
#
_symmetry.space_group_name_H-M   'P 1'
#
loop_
_entity.id
_entity.type
_entity.pdbx_description
1 polymer ?
#
loop_
_entity_poly.entity_id
_entity_poly.type
_entity_poly.pdbx_seq_one_letter_code
_entity_poly.pdbx_strand_id
1 'polypeptide(L)'
;MSLEEKIKSEESNNNLEKEPNQIHSPQNNKSTSPSNSSEKKKNKKPKNKKKEDNKKLSTTQLTDVRMYFIRNFLKNEEKLEDEHLTEEYFNCIFIDEMISTIFLVLTLGSGIIYYEIRTCSPLICEKYDFYDTIINISLIFVSFGVLGFFFCLIPKYFHYFYLYKAAKYISSIDNFFQSGLIYNLIFDIIFNLIHPNLLFKNKYLTTSKKWNLIEVKYNINDFLLIIMLFRSVYFIKFIILCSNYYGARVDRICKMMGKQSGYIFSFKCLLISKTLQTLIFITILTCLTFAYMLKIIEGPVFLISNNNNKNNNKNNDNNYMFYFNCFWNVLVTMTTVGYGDYFPKSILGRFIIFIVTLFGTVIMALNINYFQSITHLNDNDKHTLNLIQRLEFKDNIGNLAVSYFKNNYMYVIQKRKYFRGEINNNDEQRNIMIQKARNKFFFRKKYKEVVHRFQIKYKMATDVDQVKKKIRNLDDTIINIEKKLKSFLKRYKKFVRKNQDKI
;
A
#
# COMPACT_ATOMS: atom_id res chain seq x y z
N MET A 1 -16.84 7.26 -39.65
CA MET A 1 -16.96 6.02 -38.87
C MET A 1 -17.88 6.28 -37.69
N SER A 2 -19.10 5.77 -37.76
CA SER A 2 -20.16 6.03 -36.79
C SER A 2 -20.00 5.15 -35.54
N LEU A 3 -20.55 5.62 -34.44
CA LEU A 3 -20.51 4.94 -33.13
C LEU A 3 -21.08 3.50 -33.14
N GLU A 4 -21.83 3.12 -34.17
CA GLU A 4 -22.39 1.77 -34.32
C GLU A 4 -21.37 0.73 -34.81
N GLU A 5 -20.27 1.13 -35.48
CA GLU A 5 -19.21 0.21 -35.88
C GLU A 5 -18.25 -0.17 -34.74
N LYS A 6 -18.16 0.67 -33.70
CA LYS A 6 -17.36 0.36 -32.50
C LYS A 6 -18.05 -0.62 -31.54
N ILE A 7 -19.36 -0.66 -31.54
CA ILE A 7 -20.12 -1.58 -30.65
C ILE A 7 -20.11 -3.01 -31.20
N LYS A 8 -20.05 -3.18 -32.51
CA LYS A 8 -19.95 -4.52 -33.12
C LYS A 8 -18.57 -5.16 -33.05
N SER A 9 -17.49 -4.37 -32.84
CA SER A 9 -16.14 -4.91 -32.68
C SER A 9 -15.84 -5.35 -31.23
N GLU A 10 -16.59 -4.88 -30.24
CA GLU A 10 -16.46 -5.31 -28.83
C GLU A 10 -17.30 -6.54 -28.48
N GLU A 11 -18.38 -6.83 -29.21
CA GLU A 11 -19.16 -8.05 -29.01
C GLU A 11 -18.56 -9.32 -29.64
N SER A 12 -17.64 -9.20 -30.61
CA SER A 12 -16.98 -10.36 -31.23
C SER A 12 -15.76 -10.91 -30.48
N ASN A 13 -15.21 -10.16 -29.50
CA ASN A 13 -14.04 -10.58 -28.70
C ASN A 13 -14.35 -11.22 -27.34
N ASN A 14 -15.62 -11.30 -26.93
CA ASN A 14 -16.02 -11.88 -25.66
C ASN A 14 -16.53 -13.32 -25.71
N ASN A 15 -16.43 -14.00 -26.87
CA ASN A 15 -16.93 -15.38 -27.04
C ASN A 15 -15.87 -16.46 -27.24
N LEU A 16 -14.61 -16.17 -26.94
CA LEU A 16 -13.52 -17.16 -27.02
C LEU A 16 -12.76 -17.19 -25.68
N GLU A 17 -13.37 -17.77 -24.64
CA GLU A 17 -12.68 -18.36 -23.49
C GLU A 17 -13.70 -18.87 -22.47
N LYS A 18 -14.26 -20.07 -22.74
CA LYS A 18 -14.89 -20.92 -21.73
C LYS A 18 -14.74 -22.37 -22.13
N GLU A 19 -13.63 -22.98 -21.79
CA GLU A 19 -13.56 -24.45 -21.61
C GLU A 19 -13.33 -24.77 -20.14
N PRO A 20 -14.03 -25.76 -19.59
CA PRO A 20 -13.98 -26.09 -18.18
C PRO A 20 -12.84 -27.04 -17.85
N ASN A 21 -12.00 -26.69 -16.89
CA ASN A 21 -10.97 -27.56 -16.33
C ASN A 21 -11.61 -28.78 -15.62
N GLN A 22 -11.37 -29.95 -16.20
CA GLN A 22 -11.64 -31.24 -15.60
C GLN A 22 -10.65 -31.51 -14.46
N ILE A 23 -11.20 -31.78 -13.30
CA ILE A 23 -10.48 -32.27 -12.11
C ILE A 23 -10.13 -33.73 -12.32
N HIS A 24 -8.84 -34.05 -12.50
CA HIS A 24 -8.32 -35.41 -12.47
C HIS A 24 -8.10 -35.86 -11.03
N SER A 25 -8.88 -36.86 -10.59
CA SER A 25 -8.61 -37.69 -9.44
C SER A 25 -7.59 -38.79 -9.78
N PRO A 26 -6.62 -39.14 -8.92
CA PRO A 26 -5.68 -40.22 -9.21
C PRO A 26 -6.29 -41.57 -8.92
N GLN A 27 -6.25 -42.41 -9.95
CA GLN A 27 -6.63 -43.83 -9.91
C GLN A 27 -5.65 -44.66 -9.09
N ASN A 28 -6.21 -45.52 -8.24
CA ASN A 28 -5.55 -46.65 -7.57
C ASN A 28 -5.20 -47.73 -8.61
N ASN A 29 -3.93 -48.06 -8.77
CA ASN A 29 -3.48 -49.23 -9.45
C ASN A 29 -3.37 -50.40 -8.46
N LYS A 30 -4.26 -51.39 -8.68
CA LYS A 30 -4.13 -52.78 -8.18
C LYS A 30 -3.17 -53.51 -9.10
N SER A 31 -2.22 -54.26 -8.53
CA SER A 31 -1.63 -55.40 -9.19
C SER A 31 -1.38 -56.54 -8.20
N THR A 32 -2.17 -57.59 -8.38
CA THR A 32 -1.88 -59.03 -8.47
C THR A 32 -1.25 -59.74 -7.31
N SER A 33 -2.08 -60.66 -6.79
CA SER A 33 -1.72 -61.85 -6.02
C SER A 33 -0.98 -62.90 -6.89
N PRO A 34 -0.27 -63.91 -6.29
CA PRO A 34 -0.97 -65.18 -6.15
C PRO A 34 -0.69 -66.04 -4.87
N SER A 35 -1.75 -66.66 -4.45
CA SER A 35 -1.97 -68.10 -4.14
C SER A 35 -1.16 -68.85 -3.08
N ASN A 36 -1.99 -69.54 -2.26
CA ASN A 36 -1.89 -70.87 -1.67
C ASN A 36 -1.04 -71.04 -0.41
N SER A 37 -1.64 -71.46 0.71
CA SER A 37 -2.18 -72.81 0.95
C SER A 37 -2.77 -72.93 2.38
N SER A 38 -3.77 -73.73 2.44
CA SER A 38 -4.52 -74.28 3.55
C SER A 38 -3.69 -74.73 4.73
N GLU A 39 -4.19 -74.53 5.98
CA GLU A 39 -4.38 -75.60 6.94
C GLU A 39 -5.31 -75.21 8.10
N LYS A 40 -6.33 -76.02 8.30
CA LYS A 40 -7.26 -76.04 9.44
C LYS A 40 -6.54 -76.52 10.72
N LYS A 41 -6.74 -75.84 11.87
CA LYS A 41 -6.88 -76.53 13.19
C LYS A 41 -7.56 -75.66 14.26
N LYS A 42 -8.74 -76.09 14.61
CA LYS A 42 -9.40 -76.25 15.93
C LYS A 42 -9.21 -75.20 17.05
N ASN A 43 -10.36 -74.77 17.46
CA ASN A 43 -10.81 -74.22 18.76
C ASN A 43 -10.02 -74.66 19.98
N LYS A 44 -9.61 -73.70 20.83
CA LYS A 44 -9.72 -73.76 22.30
C LYS A 44 -9.73 -72.35 22.88
N LYS A 45 -10.77 -71.95 23.60
CA LYS A 45 -10.86 -70.78 24.44
C LYS A 45 -9.83 -70.80 25.57
N PRO A 46 -9.28 -69.65 25.97
CA PRO A 46 -9.16 -69.35 27.39
C PRO A 46 -9.73 -67.92 27.68
N LYS A 47 -10.74 -67.91 28.50
CA LYS A 47 -11.18 -66.79 29.29
C LYS A 47 -10.11 -66.56 30.37
N ASN A 48 -9.26 -65.55 30.34
CA ASN A 48 -8.64 -64.89 31.51
C ASN A 48 -7.43 -63.99 31.18
N LYS A 49 -7.11 -63.75 29.89
CA LYS A 49 -6.02 -62.78 29.53
C LYS A 49 -6.45 -61.34 29.29
N LYS A 50 -7.75 -61.04 29.27
CA LYS A 50 -8.25 -59.67 28.95
C LYS A 50 -8.13 -58.62 30.08
N LYS A 51 -7.83 -59.02 31.32
CA LYS A 51 -7.69 -58.04 32.44
C LYS A 51 -6.26 -57.56 32.67
N GLU A 52 -5.25 -58.30 32.28
CA GLU A 52 -3.84 -57.86 32.40
C GLU A 52 -3.37 -57.03 31.21
N ASP A 53 -3.86 -57.35 29.99
CA ASP A 53 -3.50 -56.56 28.79
C ASP A 53 -4.14 -55.16 28.80
N ASN A 54 -5.32 -55.00 29.38
CA ASN A 54 -5.95 -53.66 29.54
C ASN A 54 -5.24 -52.80 30.61
N LYS A 55 -4.54 -53.38 31.57
CA LYS A 55 -3.77 -52.64 32.58
C LYS A 55 -2.39 -52.23 32.05
N LYS A 56 -1.78 -53.05 31.17
CA LYS A 56 -0.53 -52.70 30.49
C LYS A 56 -0.74 -51.67 29.34
N LEU A 57 -1.88 -51.76 28.63
CA LEU A 57 -2.23 -50.79 27.58
C LEU A 57 -2.48 -49.39 28.16
N SER A 58 -3.07 -49.27 29.35
CA SER A 58 -3.31 -47.98 30.01
C SER A 58 -2.03 -47.30 30.55
N THR A 59 -1.04 -48.09 30.95
CA THR A 59 0.24 -47.57 31.45
C THR A 59 1.16 -47.13 30.33
N THR A 60 1.20 -47.80 29.19
CA THR A 60 1.95 -47.38 28.00
C THR A 60 1.32 -46.14 27.37
N GLN A 61 0.01 -46.06 27.27
CA GLN A 61 -0.67 -44.84 26.79
C GLN A 61 -0.44 -43.64 27.72
N LEU A 62 -0.40 -43.84 29.04
CA LEU A 62 -0.13 -42.77 29.99
C LEU A 62 1.34 -42.29 29.92
N THR A 63 2.30 -43.19 29.66
CA THR A 63 3.70 -42.81 29.45
C THR A 63 3.89 -42.07 28.13
N ASP A 64 3.20 -42.48 27.05
CA ASP A 64 3.26 -41.80 25.77
C ASP A 64 2.64 -40.38 25.82
N VAL A 65 1.51 -40.23 26.51
CA VAL A 65 0.89 -38.92 26.76
C VAL A 65 1.80 -38.04 27.61
N ARG A 66 2.43 -38.59 28.64
CA ARG A 66 3.36 -37.84 29.50
C ARG A 66 4.62 -37.43 28.74
N MET A 67 5.18 -38.30 27.90
CA MET A 67 6.32 -37.98 27.03
C MET A 67 5.95 -36.96 25.96
N TYR A 68 4.73 -36.98 25.44
CA TYR A 68 4.21 -35.97 24.52
C TYR A 68 4.10 -34.60 25.21
N PHE A 69 3.57 -34.54 26.44
CA PHE A 69 3.49 -33.31 27.22
C PHE A 69 4.88 -32.76 27.58
N ILE A 70 5.81 -33.61 28.03
CA ILE A 70 7.18 -33.22 28.35
C ILE A 70 7.90 -32.69 27.09
N ARG A 71 7.76 -33.39 25.97
CA ARG A 71 8.35 -32.95 24.69
C ARG A 71 7.77 -31.61 24.19
N ASN A 72 6.48 -31.42 24.35
CA ASN A 72 5.85 -30.13 24.01
C ASN A 72 6.21 -29.02 24.98
N PHE A 73 6.38 -29.32 26.27
CA PHE A 73 6.82 -28.38 27.29
C PHE A 73 8.25 -27.91 27.01
N LEU A 74 9.20 -28.84 26.81
CA LEU A 74 10.58 -28.51 26.43
C LEU A 74 10.65 -27.74 25.11
N LYS A 75 9.83 -28.11 24.12
CA LYS A 75 9.74 -27.38 22.84
C LYS A 75 9.18 -25.95 22.99
N ASN A 76 8.34 -25.71 23.98
CA ASN A 76 7.83 -24.39 24.30
C ASN A 76 8.86 -23.53 25.07
N GLU A 77 9.66 -24.11 25.94
CA GLU A 77 10.78 -23.39 26.59
C GLU A 77 11.87 -23.02 25.59
N GLU A 78 12.26 -23.92 24.67
CA GLU A 78 13.17 -23.59 23.57
C GLU A 78 12.62 -22.47 22.67
N LYS A 79 11.28 -22.43 22.46
CA LYS A 79 10.66 -21.33 21.71
C LYS A 79 10.68 -20.00 22.48
N LEU A 80 10.50 -20.02 23.80
CA LEU A 80 10.51 -18.81 24.63
C LEU A 80 11.91 -18.17 24.66
N GLU A 81 12.96 -18.97 24.78
CA GLU A 81 14.36 -18.48 24.73
C GLU A 81 14.68 -17.89 23.34
N ASP A 82 14.33 -18.57 22.26
CA ASP A 82 14.51 -18.06 20.90
C ASP A 82 13.71 -16.75 20.66
N GLU A 83 12.54 -16.60 21.25
CA GLU A 83 11.73 -15.39 21.14
C GLU A 83 12.36 -14.18 21.85
N HIS A 84 12.92 -14.37 23.04
CA HIS A 84 13.62 -13.32 23.78
C HIS A 84 14.90 -12.88 23.03
N LEU A 85 15.69 -13.83 22.58
CA LEU A 85 16.92 -13.55 21.81
C LEU A 85 16.62 -12.82 20.49
N THR A 86 15.54 -13.17 19.79
CA THR A 86 15.15 -12.47 18.56
C THR A 86 14.75 -11.02 18.85
N GLU A 87 14.08 -10.73 19.94
CA GLU A 87 13.72 -9.35 20.32
C GLU A 87 14.96 -8.53 20.70
N GLU A 88 15.89 -9.11 21.43
CA GLU A 88 17.16 -8.46 21.75
C GLU A 88 17.98 -8.12 20.51
N TYR A 89 18.13 -9.05 19.56
CA TYR A 89 18.86 -8.78 18.32
C TYR A 89 18.16 -7.74 17.43
N PHE A 90 16.82 -7.70 17.38
CA PHE A 90 16.11 -6.61 16.71
C PHE A 90 16.41 -5.25 17.34
N ASN A 91 16.50 -5.17 18.66
CA ASN A 91 16.84 -3.94 19.36
C ASN A 91 18.29 -3.53 19.10
N CYS A 92 19.24 -4.47 19.08
CA CYS A 92 20.63 -4.20 18.71
C CYS A 92 20.73 -3.66 17.28
N ILE A 93 20.05 -4.28 16.31
CA ILE A 93 20.02 -3.82 14.91
C ILE A 93 19.42 -2.40 14.82
N PHE A 94 18.38 -2.12 15.58
CA PHE A 94 17.79 -0.77 15.63
C PHE A 94 18.80 0.27 16.15
N ILE A 95 19.55 -0.03 17.20
CA ILE A 95 20.58 0.86 17.73
C ILE A 95 21.71 1.07 16.72
N ASP A 96 22.18 0.01 16.07
CA ASP A 96 23.23 0.12 15.04
C ASP A 96 22.78 0.98 13.86
N GLU A 97 21.52 0.86 13.41
CA GLU A 97 20.97 1.70 12.35
C GLU A 97 20.75 3.15 12.81
N MET A 98 20.39 3.39 14.06
CA MET A 98 20.31 4.75 14.62
C MET A 98 21.68 5.43 14.58
N ILE A 99 22.71 4.76 15.07
CA ILE A 99 24.07 5.30 15.08
C ILE A 99 24.61 5.48 13.65
N SER A 100 24.36 4.52 12.76
CA SER A 100 24.77 4.62 11.35
C SER A 100 24.09 5.78 10.61
N THR A 101 22.82 6.09 10.92
CA THR A 101 22.13 7.26 10.33
C THR A 101 22.71 8.59 10.81
N ILE A 102 23.19 8.69 12.06
CA ILE A 102 23.89 9.87 12.56
C ILE A 102 25.18 10.10 11.76
N PHE A 103 25.99 9.05 11.56
CA PHE A 103 27.19 9.14 10.73
C PHE A 103 26.87 9.47 9.27
N LEU A 104 25.75 8.96 8.74
CA LEU A 104 25.27 9.30 7.41
C LEU A 104 24.95 10.79 7.26
N VAL A 105 24.22 11.37 8.22
CA VAL A 105 23.93 12.83 8.24
C VAL A 105 25.22 13.63 8.28
N LEU A 106 26.17 13.22 9.11
CA LEU A 106 27.46 13.88 9.25
C LEU A 106 28.28 13.83 7.94
N THR A 107 28.31 12.67 7.26
CA THR A 107 29.03 12.52 5.99
C THR A 107 28.39 13.33 4.87
N LEU A 108 27.06 13.30 4.73
CA LEU A 108 26.33 14.06 3.71
C LEU A 108 26.45 15.57 3.97
N GLY A 109 26.28 16.00 5.22
CA GLY A 109 26.41 17.39 5.61
C GLY A 109 27.81 17.97 5.34
N SER A 110 28.86 17.25 5.76
CA SER A 110 30.24 17.68 5.51
C SER A 110 30.61 17.66 4.03
N GLY A 111 30.07 16.72 3.23
CA GLY A 111 30.24 16.69 1.78
C GLY A 111 29.56 17.87 1.08
N ILE A 112 28.39 18.28 1.52
CA ILE A 112 27.67 19.48 1.03
C ILE A 112 28.50 20.73 1.38
N ILE A 113 28.94 20.86 2.63
CA ILE A 113 29.76 22.00 3.09
C ILE A 113 31.07 22.10 2.27
N TYR A 114 31.72 20.95 2.02
CA TYR A 114 32.89 20.88 1.15
C TYR A 114 32.64 21.51 -0.23
N TYR A 115 31.54 21.12 -0.89
CA TYR A 115 31.22 21.61 -2.22
C TYR A 115 30.84 23.11 -2.23
N GLU A 116 30.06 23.58 -1.26
CA GLU A 116 29.66 24.99 -1.18
C GLU A 116 30.88 25.91 -0.94
N ILE A 117 31.76 25.54 0.00
CA ILE A 117 32.95 26.34 0.29
C ILE A 117 33.86 26.39 -0.93
N ARG A 118 34.07 25.27 -1.62
CA ARG A 118 34.92 25.20 -2.81
C ARG A 118 34.35 26.05 -3.96
N THR A 119 33.04 26.09 -4.15
CA THR A 119 32.39 26.88 -5.21
C THR A 119 32.34 28.38 -4.88
N CYS A 120 32.30 28.74 -3.59
CA CYS A 120 32.37 30.15 -3.15
C CYS A 120 33.75 30.73 -3.13
N SER A 121 34.82 29.91 -2.95
CA SER A 121 36.20 30.38 -2.81
C SER A 121 36.76 31.23 -3.98
N PRO A 122 36.44 30.94 -5.27
CA PRO A 122 36.93 31.76 -6.38
C PRO A 122 36.24 33.13 -6.48
N LEU A 123 35.14 33.38 -5.79
CA LEU A 123 34.39 34.65 -5.80
C LEU A 123 34.87 35.64 -4.73
N ILE A 124 35.65 35.17 -3.72
CA ILE A 124 36.10 35.94 -2.54
C ILE A 124 37.62 35.89 -2.44
N CYS A 125 38.32 36.60 -3.36
CA CYS A 125 39.71 36.44 -3.72
C CYS A 125 40.82 36.81 -2.68
N GLU A 126 40.53 37.12 -1.40
CA GLU A 126 41.61 37.67 -0.54
C GLU A 126 42.23 36.73 0.52
N LYS A 127 41.72 35.50 0.73
CA LYS A 127 42.28 34.59 1.74
C LYS A 127 42.34 33.13 1.26
N TYR A 128 43.14 32.83 0.27
CA TYR A 128 43.28 31.50 -0.32
C TYR A 128 43.64 30.42 0.71
N ASP A 129 44.59 30.69 1.61
CA ASP A 129 45.09 29.69 2.58
C ASP A 129 44.02 29.29 3.61
N PHE A 130 43.16 30.23 4.01
CA PHE A 130 42.07 29.96 4.97
C PHE A 130 41.03 29.03 4.40
N TYR A 131 40.57 29.30 3.17
CA TYR A 131 39.56 28.47 2.49
C TYR A 131 40.12 27.08 2.19
N ASP A 132 41.36 26.94 1.79
CA ASP A 132 42.00 25.67 1.54
C ASP A 132 42.10 24.81 2.79
N THR A 133 42.33 25.42 3.95
CA THR A 133 42.34 24.74 5.25
C THR A 133 40.93 24.23 5.61
N ILE A 134 39.89 25.02 5.40
CA ILE A 134 38.49 24.62 5.67
C ILE A 134 38.05 23.48 4.74
N ILE A 135 38.45 23.53 3.44
CA ILE A 135 38.20 22.44 2.48
C ILE A 135 38.87 21.16 2.95
N ASN A 136 40.09 21.20 3.42
CA ASN A 136 40.83 20.02 3.93
C ASN A 136 40.15 19.47 5.18
N ILE A 137 39.74 20.32 6.12
CA ILE A 137 39.00 19.94 7.33
C ILE A 137 37.70 19.27 6.97
N SER A 138 36.91 19.82 6.03
CA SER A 138 35.61 19.22 5.62
C SER A 138 35.81 17.84 4.98
N LEU A 139 36.86 17.62 4.16
CA LEU A 139 37.18 16.32 3.57
C LEU A 139 37.63 15.29 4.63
N ILE A 140 38.33 15.73 5.66
CA ILE A 140 38.72 14.89 6.82
C ILE A 140 37.45 14.47 7.57
N PHE A 141 36.49 15.39 7.80
CA PHE A 141 35.23 15.07 8.44
C PHE A 141 34.40 14.08 7.63
N VAL A 142 34.33 14.18 6.28
CA VAL A 142 33.70 13.18 5.42
C VAL A 142 34.33 11.82 5.65
N SER A 143 35.67 11.73 5.60
CA SER A 143 36.39 10.46 5.79
C SER A 143 36.17 9.87 7.18
N PHE A 144 36.16 10.71 8.22
CA PHE A 144 35.88 10.30 9.61
C PHE A 144 34.45 9.75 9.74
N GLY A 145 33.44 10.43 9.16
CA GLY A 145 32.05 9.96 9.18
C GLY A 145 31.88 8.63 8.44
N VAL A 146 32.60 8.41 7.33
CA VAL A 146 32.58 7.13 6.61
C VAL A 146 33.24 6.02 7.45
N LEU A 147 34.34 6.29 8.13
CA LEU A 147 34.95 5.32 9.06
C LEU A 147 34.00 4.96 10.20
N GLY A 148 33.32 5.95 10.80
CA GLY A 148 32.29 5.72 11.83
C GLY A 148 31.15 4.85 11.29
N PHE A 149 30.70 5.07 10.07
CA PHE A 149 29.70 4.24 9.42
C PHE A 149 30.17 2.78 9.26
N PHE A 150 31.40 2.53 8.89
CA PHE A 150 31.98 1.17 8.83
C PHE A 150 32.01 0.48 10.20
N PHE A 151 32.34 1.20 11.27
CA PHE A 151 32.31 0.64 12.61
C PHE A 151 30.91 0.18 13.04
N CYS A 152 29.88 0.84 12.55
CA CYS A 152 28.48 0.43 12.81
C CYS A 152 28.00 -0.69 11.87
N LEU A 153 28.54 -0.75 10.64
CA LEU A 153 28.10 -1.69 9.62
C LEU A 153 28.50 -3.12 9.94
N ILE A 154 29.70 -3.34 10.47
CA ILE A 154 30.19 -4.67 10.81
C ILE A 154 29.35 -5.33 11.92
N PRO A 155 29.15 -4.73 13.12
CA PRO A 155 28.33 -5.32 14.18
C PRO A 155 26.88 -5.54 13.72
N LYS A 156 26.32 -4.63 12.96
CA LYS A 156 24.99 -4.76 12.38
C LYS A 156 24.80 -6.06 11.60
N TYR A 157 25.74 -6.42 10.70
CA TYR A 157 25.65 -7.68 9.94
C TYR A 157 25.87 -8.91 10.82
N PHE A 158 26.66 -8.82 11.89
CA PHE A 158 26.76 -9.88 12.89
C PHE A 158 25.44 -10.03 13.67
N HIS A 159 24.78 -8.93 14.06
CA HIS A 159 23.46 -8.99 14.70
C HIS A 159 22.39 -9.58 13.77
N TYR A 160 22.43 -9.29 12.46
CA TYR A 160 21.56 -9.97 11.48
C TYR A 160 21.84 -11.47 11.39
N PHE A 161 23.09 -11.87 11.42
CA PHE A 161 23.46 -13.28 11.40
C PHE A 161 22.93 -14.03 12.64
N TYR A 162 23.12 -13.46 13.83
CA TYR A 162 22.60 -14.04 15.06
C TYR A 162 21.06 -14.01 15.10
N LEU A 163 20.44 -12.95 14.59
CA LEU A 163 19.00 -12.89 14.44
C LEU A 163 18.46 -14.02 13.55
N TYR A 164 19.07 -14.26 12.39
CA TYR A 164 18.65 -15.34 11.49
C TYR A 164 18.87 -16.72 12.09
N LYS A 165 19.88 -16.87 12.94
CA LYS A 165 20.15 -18.09 13.69
C LYS A 165 19.13 -18.29 14.80
N ALA A 166 18.83 -17.28 15.61
CA ALA A 166 17.80 -17.31 16.64
C ALA A 166 16.40 -17.52 16.05
N ALA A 167 16.12 -16.90 14.91
CA ALA A 167 14.88 -17.03 14.16
C ALA A 167 14.76 -18.37 13.37
N LYS A 168 15.81 -19.23 13.41
CA LYS A 168 15.87 -20.54 12.71
C LYS A 168 15.74 -20.45 11.17
N TYR A 169 16.11 -19.31 10.58
CA TYR A 169 16.26 -19.21 9.12
C TYR A 169 17.52 -19.88 8.61
N ILE A 170 18.56 -19.92 9.45
CA ILE A 170 19.88 -20.51 9.19
C ILE A 170 20.12 -21.59 10.23
N SER A 171 20.79 -22.67 9.84
CA SER A 171 21.16 -23.75 10.76
C SER A 171 22.12 -23.25 11.85
N SER A 172 22.04 -23.82 13.05
CA SER A 172 22.94 -23.49 14.15
C SER A 172 24.40 -23.80 13.85
N ILE A 173 24.67 -24.69 12.89
CA ILE A 173 26.02 -25.12 12.49
C ILE A 173 26.63 -24.19 11.44
N ASP A 174 25.82 -23.47 10.66
CA ASP A 174 26.28 -22.65 9.56
C ASP A 174 27.11 -21.45 10.04
N ASN A 175 28.19 -21.16 9.29
CA ASN A 175 29.06 -20.03 9.54
C ASN A 175 28.54 -18.77 8.82
N PHE A 176 29.02 -17.61 9.25
CA PHE A 176 28.68 -16.31 8.64
C PHE A 176 28.90 -16.28 7.11
N PHE A 177 29.97 -16.94 6.62
CA PHE A 177 30.29 -17.02 5.19
C PHE A 177 29.26 -17.81 4.38
N GLN A 178 28.65 -18.85 4.97
CA GLN A 178 27.65 -19.71 4.32
C GLN A 178 26.26 -19.08 4.32
N SER A 179 26.00 -18.11 5.20
CA SER A 179 24.71 -17.44 5.34
C SER A 179 24.29 -16.56 4.17
N GLY A 180 25.20 -16.25 3.24
CA GLY A 180 24.96 -15.30 2.14
C GLY A 180 24.93 -13.82 2.55
N LEU A 181 24.94 -13.50 3.85
CA LEU A 181 24.99 -12.12 4.36
C LEU A 181 26.27 -11.40 4.00
N ILE A 182 27.35 -12.16 3.77
CA ILE A 182 28.65 -11.60 3.39
C ILE A 182 28.60 -10.83 2.07
N TYR A 183 27.80 -11.28 1.09
CA TYR A 183 27.65 -10.57 -0.19
C TYR A 183 27.02 -9.20 0.00
N ASN A 184 26.00 -9.11 0.87
CA ASN A 184 25.36 -7.85 1.21
C ASN A 184 26.31 -6.93 1.98
N LEU A 185 27.11 -7.48 2.91
CA LEU A 185 28.13 -6.73 3.64
C LEU A 185 29.18 -6.15 2.68
N ILE A 186 29.72 -6.97 1.76
CA ILE A 186 30.73 -6.53 0.78
C ILE A 186 30.13 -5.43 -0.13
N PHE A 187 28.90 -5.61 -0.60
CA PHE A 187 28.24 -4.61 -1.42
C PHE A 187 28.08 -3.27 -0.68
N ASP A 188 27.62 -3.31 0.56
CA ASP A 188 27.48 -2.11 1.40
C ASP A 188 28.84 -1.46 1.70
N ILE A 189 29.90 -2.24 1.92
CA ILE A 189 31.28 -1.73 2.09
C ILE A 189 31.74 -1.00 0.83
N ILE A 190 31.67 -1.65 -0.34
CA ILE A 190 32.10 -1.06 -1.62
C ILE A 190 31.36 0.23 -1.91
N PHE A 191 30.03 0.22 -1.74
CA PHE A 191 29.19 1.39 -1.99
C PHE A 191 29.54 2.56 -1.06
N ASN A 192 29.85 2.28 0.21
CA ASN A 192 30.18 3.32 1.18
C ASN A 192 31.68 3.72 1.14
N LEU A 193 32.55 2.97 0.48
CA LEU A 193 33.91 3.36 0.27
C LEU A 193 34.06 4.54 -0.72
N ILE A 194 33.11 4.68 -1.63
CA ILE A 194 33.09 5.74 -2.64
C ILE A 194 32.63 7.05 -1.98
N HIS A 195 33.60 7.92 -1.62
CA HIS A 195 33.34 9.22 -1.00
C HIS A 195 34.42 10.25 -1.40
N PRO A 196 34.12 11.55 -1.35
CA PRO A 196 35.09 12.60 -1.56
C PRO A 196 36.22 12.49 -0.52
N ASN A 197 37.44 12.54 -0.97
CA ASN A 197 38.60 12.44 -0.08
C ASN A 197 39.74 13.39 -0.50
N LEU A 198 40.73 13.55 0.40
CA LEU A 198 41.85 14.46 0.21
C LEU A 198 42.76 14.06 -0.98
N LEU A 199 42.81 12.74 -1.30
CA LEU A 199 43.68 12.22 -2.37
C LEU A 199 43.30 12.72 -3.77
N PHE A 200 42.03 13.05 -3.97
CA PHE A 200 41.45 13.49 -5.27
C PHE A 200 41.20 15.01 -5.33
N LYS A 201 41.60 15.79 -4.31
CA LYS A 201 41.31 17.24 -4.22
C LYS A 201 41.71 18.01 -5.48
N ASN A 202 42.87 17.73 -6.07
CA ASN A 202 43.42 18.49 -7.21
C ASN A 202 43.32 17.71 -8.54
N LYS A 203 42.52 16.64 -8.61
CA LYS A 203 42.36 15.87 -9.83
C LYS A 203 41.10 16.31 -10.57
N TYR A 204 41.27 16.70 -11.84
CA TYR A 204 40.20 17.21 -12.70
C TYR A 204 39.96 16.29 -13.90
N LEU A 205 38.70 16.11 -14.26
CA LEU A 205 38.26 15.50 -15.51
C LEU A 205 37.80 16.60 -16.45
N THR A 206 38.37 16.65 -17.67
CA THR A 206 37.98 17.59 -18.71
C THR A 206 37.02 16.92 -19.68
N THR A 207 35.85 17.52 -19.92
CA THR A 207 34.90 17.04 -20.95
C THR A 207 35.37 17.54 -22.31
N SER A 208 35.38 16.62 -23.31
CA SER A 208 35.80 16.97 -24.67
C SER A 208 34.74 17.82 -25.40
N LYS A 209 35.21 18.76 -26.27
CA LYS A 209 34.34 19.60 -27.10
C LYS A 209 33.33 18.84 -27.99
N LYS A 210 33.65 17.59 -28.34
CA LYS A 210 32.78 16.78 -29.22
C LYS A 210 31.37 16.52 -28.66
N TRP A 211 31.22 16.49 -27.35
CA TRP A 211 29.96 16.16 -26.66
C TRP A 211 29.29 17.35 -25.97
N ASN A 212 30.05 18.40 -25.70
CA ASN A 212 29.55 19.65 -25.09
C ASN A 212 30.06 20.84 -25.89
N LEU A 213 29.21 21.84 -26.08
CA LEU A 213 29.57 23.13 -26.72
C LEU A 213 30.63 23.90 -25.94
N ILE A 214 30.83 23.57 -24.66
CA ILE A 214 31.72 24.24 -23.71
C ILE A 214 32.60 23.20 -23.04
N GLU A 215 33.92 23.43 -22.97
CA GLU A 215 34.86 22.62 -22.19
C GLU A 215 34.68 22.93 -20.70
N VAL A 216 34.31 21.94 -19.92
CA VAL A 216 34.11 22.06 -18.48
C VAL A 216 35.08 21.16 -17.76
N LYS A 217 35.74 21.70 -16.74
CA LYS A 217 36.62 20.97 -15.84
C LYS A 217 35.89 20.62 -14.56
N TYR A 218 35.61 19.31 -14.35
CA TYR A 218 34.99 18.81 -13.13
C TYR A 218 36.05 18.23 -12.21
N ASN A 219 35.95 18.46 -10.91
CA ASN A 219 36.79 17.77 -9.94
C ASN A 219 36.29 16.32 -9.77
N ILE A 220 37.19 15.36 -9.58
CA ILE A 220 36.81 13.97 -9.33
C ILE A 220 35.96 13.84 -8.05
N ASN A 221 36.25 14.64 -7.03
CA ASN A 221 35.49 14.65 -5.78
C ASN A 221 34.01 15.07 -6.00
N ASP A 222 33.68 15.83 -7.06
CA ASP A 222 32.30 16.19 -7.38
C ASP A 222 31.49 14.96 -7.83
N PHE A 223 32.11 14.08 -8.65
CA PHE A 223 31.49 12.82 -9.04
C PHE A 223 31.34 11.86 -7.85
N LEU A 224 32.35 11.79 -6.99
CA LEU A 224 32.27 10.99 -5.77
C LEU A 224 31.19 11.49 -4.83
N LEU A 225 30.99 12.80 -4.75
CA LEU A 225 29.90 13.41 -3.99
C LEU A 225 28.53 13.06 -4.56
N ILE A 226 28.36 13.05 -5.89
CA ILE A 226 27.09 12.63 -6.53
C ILE A 226 26.77 11.18 -6.17
N ILE A 227 27.76 10.28 -6.23
CA ILE A 227 27.56 8.87 -5.83
C ILE A 227 27.20 8.79 -4.34
N MET A 228 27.87 9.58 -3.51
CA MET A 228 27.61 9.64 -2.07
C MET A 228 26.16 10.13 -1.76
N LEU A 229 25.58 11.02 -2.56
CA LEU A 229 24.19 11.49 -2.38
C LEU A 229 23.15 10.38 -2.54
N PHE A 230 23.42 9.32 -3.32
CA PHE A 230 22.54 8.15 -3.39
C PHE A 230 22.39 7.43 -2.04
N ARG A 231 23.29 7.65 -1.09
CA ARG A 231 23.12 7.13 0.28
C ARG A 231 21.92 7.69 1.01
N SER A 232 21.27 8.75 0.50
CA SER A 232 20.00 9.27 1.03
C SER A 232 18.91 8.18 1.12
N VAL A 233 19.02 7.08 0.36
CA VAL A 233 18.11 5.92 0.45
C VAL A 233 18.15 5.27 1.85
N TYR A 234 19.25 5.38 2.60
CA TYR A 234 19.31 4.88 3.98
C TYR A 234 18.32 5.61 4.92
N PHE A 235 17.94 6.87 4.63
CA PHE A 235 16.87 7.55 5.37
C PHE A 235 15.52 6.85 5.25
N ILE A 236 15.21 6.28 4.08
CA ILE A 236 14.00 5.48 3.87
C ILE A 236 14.05 4.21 4.72
N LYS A 237 15.21 3.52 4.74
CA LYS A 237 15.42 2.34 5.60
C LYS A 237 15.22 2.70 7.07
N PHE A 238 15.77 3.82 7.52
CA PHE A 238 15.62 4.30 8.89
C PHE A 238 14.15 4.54 9.27
N ILE A 239 13.36 5.19 8.41
CA ILE A 239 11.93 5.42 8.67
C ILE A 239 11.16 4.09 8.76
N ILE A 240 11.52 3.10 7.95
CA ILE A 240 10.93 1.77 8.01
C ILE A 240 11.22 1.12 9.38
N LEU A 241 12.46 1.23 9.87
CA LEU A 241 12.83 0.70 11.19
C LEU A 241 12.09 1.39 12.34
N CYS A 242 11.90 2.71 12.26
CA CYS A 242 11.13 3.47 13.26
C CYS A 242 9.63 3.17 13.20
N SER A 243 9.15 2.46 12.18
CA SER A 243 7.74 2.12 12.05
C SER A 243 7.35 0.89 12.88
N ASN A 244 6.10 0.84 13.32
CA ASN A 244 5.55 -0.33 14.03
C ASN A 244 5.43 -1.59 13.15
N TYR A 245 5.79 -1.50 11.86
CA TYR A 245 5.70 -2.59 10.87
C TYR A 245 7.01 -3.37 10.70
N TYR A 246 8.05 -3.00 11.45
CA TYR A 246 9.33 -3.71 11.49
C TYR A 246 9.67 -4.08 12.93
N GLY A 247 10.00 -5.35 13.19
CA GLY A 247 10.39 -5.82 14.52
C GLY A 247 10.09 -7.31 14.73
N ALA A 248 10.56 -7.88 15.84
CA ALA A 248 10.41 -9.29 16.19
C ALA A 248 8.95 -9.77 16.19
N ARG A 249 8.03 -8.94 16.70
CA ARG A 249 6.59 -9.26 16.72
C ARG A 249 6.04 -9.41 15.30
N VAL A 250 6.41 -8.51 14.39
CA VAL A 250 5.95 -8.56 13.00
C VAL A 250 6.54 -9.78 12.28
N ASP A 251 7.81 -10.11 12.55
CA ASP A 251 8.46 -11.29 12.00
C ASP A 251 7.72 -12.58 12.39
N ARG A 252 7.35 -12.72 13.68
CA ARG A 252 6.56 -13.86 14.16
C ARG A 252 5.21 -13.96 13.47
N ILE A 253 4.48 -12.84 13.31
CA ILE A 253 3.19 -12.82 12.61
C ILE A 253 3.36 -13.21 11.14
N CYS A 254 4.38 -12.67 10.46
CA CYS A 254 4.67 -13.03 9.07
C CYS A 254 4.99 -14.52 8.90
N LYS A 255 5.78 -15.10 9.81
CA LYS A 255 6.06 -16.55 9.84
C LYS A 255 4.80 -17.39 10.00
N MET A 256 3.90 -17.01 10.90
CA MET A 256 2.61 -17.71 11.07
C MET A 256 1.78 -17.68 9.78
N MET A 257 1.89 -16.63 8.97
CA MET A 257 1.21 -16.49 7.69
C MET A 257 2.02 -17.04 6.50
N GLY A 258 3.16 -17.70 6.74
CA GLY A 258 4.01 -18.27 5.69
C GLY A 258 4.72 -17.22 4.83
N LYS A 259 4.88 -15.98 5.32
CA LYS A 259 5.57 -14.88 4.62
C LYS A 259 6.87 -14.52 5.34
N GLN A 260 7.85 -14.08 4.57
CA GLN A 260 9.08 -13.51 5.15
C GLN A 260 8.83 -12.04 5.51
N SER A 261 9.22 -11.66 6.73
CA SER A 261 9.31 -10.26 7.13
C SER A 261 10.57 -9.66 6.49
N GLY A 262 10.49 -8.42 6.04
CA GLY A 262 11.64 -7.73 5.46
C GLY A 262 11.32 -6.27 5.21
N TYR A 263 12.34 -5.48 4.86
CA TYR A 263 12.18 -4.05 4.54
C TYR A 263 11.10 -3.78 3.49
N ILE A 264 11.02 -4.62 2.45
CA ILE A 264 10.03 -4.47 1.36
C ILE A 264 8.60 -4.68 1.89
N PHE A 265 8.39 -5.67 2.76
CA PHE A 265 7.08 -5.91 3.37
C PHE A 265 6.68 -4.74 4.28
N SER A 266 7.59 -4.32 5.17
CA SER A 266 7.34 -3.20 6.09
C SER A 266 7.10 -1.88 5.35
N PHE A 267 7.82 -1.65 4.24
CA PHE A 267 7.60 -0.50 3.36
C PHE A 267 6.20 -0.52 2.73
N LYS A 268 5.76 -1.67 2.23
CA LYS A 268 4.39 -1.82 1.70
C LYS A 268 3.34 -1.54 2.77
N CYS A 269 3.54 -2.06 3.99
CA CYS A 269 2.64 -1.79 5.12
C CYS A 269 2.61 -0.31 5.49
N LEU A 270 3.78 0.36 5.48
CA LEU A 270 3.89 1.80 5.73
C LEU A 270 3.16 2.61 4.66
N LEU A 271 3.34 2.25 3.39
CA LEU A 271 2.63 2.87 2.27
C LEU A 271 1.10 2.70 2.33
N ILE A 272 0.59 1.63 2.92
CA ILE A 272 -0.85 1.42 3.07
C ILE A 272 -1.40 2.18 4.28
N SER A 273 -0.67 2.19 5.41
CA SER A 273 -1.19 2.72 6.67
C SER A 273 -0.98 4.22 6.86
N LYS A 274 0.16 4.76 6.43
CA LYS A 274 0.54 6.18 6.53
C LYS A 274 0.92 6.74 5.16
N THR A 275 0.10 6.47 4.17
CA THR A 275 0.37 6.73 2.75
C THR A 275 0.79 8.16 2.48
N LEU A 276 0.00 9.16 2.90
CA LEU A 276 0.27 10.56 2.64
C LEU A 276 1.63 11.01 3.20
N GLN A 277 1.89 10.70 4.47
CA GLN A 277 3.15 11.10 5.14
C GLN A 277 4.37 10.48 4.47
N THR A 278 4.26 9.19 4.12
CA THR A 278 5.34 8.44 3.46
C THR A 278 5.61 8.96 2.06
N LEU A 279 4.56 9.23 1.27
CA LEU A 279 4.69 9.76 -0.09
C LEU A 279 5.27 11.17 -0.09
N ILE A 280 4.80 12.08 0.77
CA ILE A 280 5.34 13.44 0.89
C ILE A 280 6.83 13.37 1.27
N PHE A 281 7.19 12.52 2.25
CA PHE A 281 8.58 12.37 2.65
C PHE A 281 9.48 11.90 1.50
N ILE A 282 9.05 10.87 0.77
CA ILE A 282 9.82 10.34 -0.37
C ILE A 282 9.95 11.40 -1.47
N THR A 283 8.88 12.12 -1.81
CA THR A 283 8.93 13.17 -2.83
C THR A 283 9.89 14.30 -2.45
N ILE A 284 9.83 14.79 -1.22
CA ILE A 284 10.73 15.84 -0.74
C ILE A 284 12.17 15.34 -0.75
N LEU A 285 12.44 14.16 -0.21
CA LEU A 285 13.79 13.57 -0.16
C LEU A 285 14.38 13.41 -1.56
N THR A 286 13.62 12.88 -2.51
CA THR A 286 14.07 12.71 -3.89
C THR A 286 14.29 14.05 -4.59
N CYS A 287 13.41 15.04 -4.40
CA CYS A 287 13.61 16.40 -4.94
C CYS A 287 14.89 17.04 -4.40
N LEU A 288 15.13 16.96 -3.08
CA LEU A 288 16.31 17.55 -2.46
C LEU A 288 17.61 16.92 -2.98
N THR A 289 17.65 15.58 -3.07
CA THR A 289 18.86 14.86 -3.50
C THR A 289 19.18 15.11 -4.98
N PHE A 290 18.21 15.00 -5.86
CA PHE A 290 18.42 15.22 -7.29
C PHE A 290 18.67 16.70 -7.64
N ALA A 291 18.05 17.64 -6.93
CA ALA A 291 18.33 19.05 -7.08
C ALA A 291 19.79 19.38 -6.76
N TYR A 292 20.33 18.75 -5.70
CA TYR A 292 21.73 18.96 -5.34
C TYR A 292 22.70 18.30 -6.33
N MET A 293 22.36 17.10 -6.85
CA MET A 293 23.12 16.46 -7.93
C MET A 293 23.17 17.34 -9.19
N LEU A 294 22.03 17.94 -9.55
CA LEU A 294 21.93 18.85 -10.70
C LEU A 294 22.78 20.10 -10.49
N LYS A 295 22.78 20.68 -9.29
CA LYS A 295 23.63 21.83 -8.93
C LYS A 295 25.12 21.51 -9.11
N ILE A 296 25.57 20.34 -8.66
CA ILE A 296 26.98 19.93 -8.78
C ILE A 296 27.41 19.87 -10.25
N ILE A 297 26.56 19.41 -11.15
CA ILE A 297 26.91 19.22 -12.57
C ILE A 297 26.70 20.50 -13.38
N GLU A 298 25.60 21.20 -13.23
CA GLU A 298 25.27 22.38 -14.04
C GLU A 298 25.88 23.68 -13.51
N GLY A 299 26.25 23.75 -12.22
CA GLY A 299 26.87 24.93 -11.62
C GLY A 299 28.14 25.37 -12.33
N PRO A 300 29.14 24.51 -12.54
CA PRO A 300 30.36 24.84 -13.28
C PRO A 300 30.11 25.25 -14.73
N VAL A 301 29.15 24.62 -15.41
CA VAL A 301 28.75 24.96 -16.80
C VAL A 301 28.22 26.38 -16.86
N PHE A 302 27.37 26.76 -15.89
CA PHE A 302 26.81 28.10 -15.81
C PHE A 302 27.91 29.15 -15.59
N LEU A 303 28.89 28.94 -14.70
CA LEU A 303 29.99 29.86 -14.43
C LEU A 303 30.82 30.14 -15.69
N ILE A 304 31.15 29.10 -16.46
CA ILE A 304 31.93 29.25 -17.70
C ILE A 304 31.10 29.96 -18.77
N SER A 305 29.82 29.60 -18.92
CA SER A 305 28.89 30.26 -19.87
C SER A 305 28.73 31.76 -19.58
N ASN A 306 28.66 32.12 -18.30
CA ASN A 306 28.50 33.53 -17.88
C ASN A 306 29.78 34.33 -18.11
N ASN A 307 30.96 33.77 -17.86
CA ASN A 307 32.23 34.43 -18.13
C ASN A 307 32.43 34.69 -19.63
N ASN A 308 32.02 33.78 -20.50
CA ASN A 308 32.10 33.96 -21.95
C ASN A 308 31.10 35.00 -22.49
N ASN A 309 29.99 35.25 -21.81
CA ASN A 309 28.91 36.14 -22.22
C ASN A 309 29.00 37.54 -21.60
N LYS A 310 29.97 37.82 -20.70
CA LYS A 310 30.18 39.18 -20.14
C LYS A 310 30.37 40.26 -21.22
N ASN A 311 30.81 39.87 -22.44
CA ASN A 311 30.99 40.79 -23.58
C ASN A 311 29.69 41.01 -24.39
N ASN A 312 28.60 40.31 -24.13
CA ASN A 312 27.41 40.31 -25.01
C ASN A 312 26.10 40.74 -24.32
N ASN A 313 26.12 41.38 -23.16
CA ASN A 313 24.93 41.91 -22.43
C ASN A 313 23.68 40.99 -22.46
N LYS A 314 23.82 39.68 -22.68
CA LYS A 314 22.72 38.70 -22.58
C LYS A 314 22.62 38.23 -21.14
N ASN A 315 21.58 38.71 -20.46
CA ASN A 315 21.19 38.17 -19.17
C ASN A 315 20.92 36.66 -19.32
N ASN A 316 21.83 35.84 -18.80
CA ASN A 316 21.60 34.40 -18.70
C ASN A 316 20.70 34.13 -17.48
N ASP A 317 19.42 34.01 -17.68
CA ASP A 317 18.41 33.81 -16.63
C ASP A 317 18.54 32.46 -15.92
N ASN A 318 19.24 31.50 -16.51
CA ASN A 318 19.37 30.12 -15.97
C ASN A 318 20.53 29.97 -14.95
N ASN A 319 20.35 30.48 -13.74
CA ASN A 319 21.36 30.41 -12.69
C ASN A 319 21.26 29.12 -11.88
N TYR A 320 22.02 28.07 -12.28
CA TYR A 320 22.12 26.80 -11.58
C TYR A 320 23.03 26.80 -10.33
N MET A 321 23.74 27.89 -10.06
CA MET A 321 24.45 28.07 -8.79
C MET A 321 23.48 28.23 -7.62
N PHE A 322 22.28 28.72 -7.89
CA PHE A 322 21.25 28.88 -6.88
C PHE A 322 20.51 27.57 -6.70
N TYR A 323 20.58 26.98 -5.51
CA TYR A 323 19.98 25.66 -5.22
C TYR A 323 18.46 25.60 -5.51
N PHE A 324 17.72 26.68 -5.22
CA PHE A 324 16.28 26.74 -5.46
C PHE A 324 15.90 26.61 -6.94
N ASN A 325 16.73 27.09 -7.86
CA ASN A 325 16.48 26.94 -9.29
C ASN A 325 16.65 25.47 -9.73
N CYS A 326 17.63 24.77 -9.15
CA CYS A 326 17.81 23.35 -9.36
C CYS A 326 16.63 22.56 -8.78
N PHE A 327 16.20 22.92 -7.57
CA PHE A 327 15.04 22.31 -6.92
C PHE A 327 13.74 22.52 -7.72
N TRP A 328 13.52 23.75 -8.20
CA TRP A 328 12.39 24.07 -9.06
C TRP A 328 12.39 23.24 -10.34
N ASN A 329 13.52 23.16 -11.04
CA ASN A 329 13.64 22.36 -12.26
C ASN A 329 13.35 20.89 -12.02
N VAL A 330 13.89 20.28 -10.93
CA VAL A 330 13.61 18.90 -10.57
C VAL A 330 12.14 18.70 -10.23
N LEU A 331 11.54 19.58 -9.43
CA LEU A 331 10.13 19.51 -9.05
C LEU A 331 9.20 19.58 -10.26
N VAL A 332 9.42 20.54 -11.16
CA VAL A 332 8.63 20.71 -12.39
C VAL A 332 8.77 19.50 -13.32
N THR A 333 9.97 18.91 -13.38
CA THR A 333 10.22 17.69 -14.16
C THR A 333 9.54 16.48 -13.55
N MET A 334 9.64 16.28 -12.22
CA MET A 334 9.00 15.16 -11.51
C MET A 334 7.48 15.21 -11.60
N THR A 335 6.89 16.41 -11.57
CA THR A 335 5.44 16.59 -11.73
C THR A 335 4.98 16.51 -13.18
N THR A 336 5.90 16.27 -14.13
CA THR A 336 5.64 16.16 -15.58
C THR A 336 5.05 17.42 -16.22
N VAL A 337 5.21 18.59 -15.57
CA VAL A 337 4.72 19.88 -16.07
C VAL A 337 5.64 20.43 -17.16
N GLY A 338 6.98 20.49 -16.91
CA GLY A 338 8.00 20.85 -17.89
C GLY A 338 7.85 22.25 -18.48
N TYR A 339 7.86 23.31 -17.66
CA TYR A 339 7.74 24.70 -18.16
C TYR A 339 8.85 25.08 -19.16
N GLY A 340 10.05 24.48 -19.07
CA GLY A 340 11.16 24.77 -19.96
C GLY A 340 11.91 26.08 -19.66
N ASP A 341 11.59 26.73 -18.53
CA ASP A 341 12.29 27.91 -18.01
C ASP A 341 13.72 27.57 -17.59
N TYR A 342 13.91 26.42 -16.97
CA TYR A 342 15.21 25.83 -16.64
C TYR A 342 15.40 24.49 -17.33
N PHE A 343 16.54 24.32 -18.02
CA PHE A 343 16.91 23.03 -18.65
C PHE A 343 18.42 22.80 -18.58
N PRO A 344 18.91 21.57 -18.37
CA PRO A 344 20.32 21.26 -18.29
C PRO A 344 20.99 21.42 -19.66
N LYS A 345 22.16 22.05 -19.66
CA LYS A 345 22.99 22.26 -20.86
C LYS A 345 24.00 21.14 -21.07
N SER A 346 24.49 20.52 -19.97
CA SER A 346 25.45 19.43 -20.04
C SER A 346 24.80 18.08 -20.33
N ILE A 347 25.54 17.15 -20.92
CA ILE A 347 25.08 15.76 -21.16
C ILE A 347 24.82 15.04 -19.83
N LEU A 348 25.69 15.23 -18.84
CA LEU A 348 25.54 14.63 -17.51
C LEU A 348 24.30 15.17 -16.80
N GLY A 349 24.02 16.47 -16.89
CA GLY A 349 22.81 17.08 -16.37
C GLY A 349 21.54 16.51 -17.02
N ARG A 350 21.57 16.33 -18.35
CA ARG A 350 20.45 15.67 -19.07
C ARG A 350 20.24 14.23 -18.64
N PHE A 351 21.33 13.50 -18.37
CA PHE A 351 21.24 12.13 -17.84
C PHE A 351 20.61 12.10 -16.44
N ILE A 352 20.97 13.03 -15.55
CA ILE A 352 20.32 13.14 -14.24
C ILE A 352 18.83 13.45 -14.41
N ILE A 353 18.46 14.41 -15.25
CA ILE A 353 17.04 14.74 -15.48
C ILE A 353 16.27 13.54 -16.05
N PHE A 354 16.88 12.73 -16.92
CA PHE A 354 16.27 11.48 -17.39
C PHE A 354 15.97 10.53 -16.22
N ILE A 355 16.90 10.34 -15.28
CA ILE A 355 16.67 9.54 -14.08
C ILE A 355 15.57 10.14 -13.22
N VAL A 356 15.57 11.47 -13.03
CA VAL A 356 14.53 12.20 -12.29
C VAL A 356 13.15 11.96 -12.90
N THR A 357 13.04 11.95 -14.22
CA THR A 357 11.77 11.69 -14.92
C THR A 357 11.26 10.28 -14.61
N LEU A 358 12.12 9.25 -14.64
CA LEU A 358 11.75 7.87 -14.31
C LEU A 358 11.26 7.75 -12.85
N PHE A 359 11.98 8.31 -11.88
CA PHE A 359 11.54 8.30 -10.48
C PHE A 359 10.30 9.15 -10.27
N GLY A 360 10.20 10.30 -10.93
CA GLY A 360 9.06 11.21 -10.85
C GLY A 360 7.77 10.55 -11.31
N THR A 361 7.78 9.84 -12.45
CA THR A 361 6.59 9.14 -12.95
C THR A 361 6.10 8.08 -11.98
N VAL A 362 7.00 7.31 -11.35
CA VAL A 362 6.62 6.31 -10.35
C VAL A 362 6.01 6.98 -9.10
N ILE A 363 6.62 8.03 -8.58
CA ILE A 363 6.13 8.76 -7.41
C ILE A 363 4.77 9.40 -7.71
N MET A 364 4.59 10.01 -8.89
CA MET A 364 3.31 10.61 -9.30
C MET A 364 2.21 9.56 -9.45
N ALA A 365 2.52 8.38 -10.01
CA ALA A 365 1.58 7.27 -10.09
C ALA A 365 1.12 6.79 -8.70
N LEU A 366 2.02 6.71 -7.72
CA LEU A 366 1.69 6.37 -6.34
C LEU A 366 0.80 7.44 -5.67
N ASN A 367 1.07 8.73 -5.92
CA ASN A 367 0.24 9.83 -5.44
C ASN A 367 -1.18 9.78 -6.03
N ILE A 368 -1.31 9.57 -7.34
CA ILE A 368 -2.61 9.46 -8.01
C ILE A 368 -3.42 8.28 -7.43
N ASN A 369 -2.79 7.11 -7.27
CA ASN A 369 -3.42 5.94 -6.66
C ASN A 369 -3.90 6.23 -5.22
N TYR A 370 -3.14 6.99 -4.45
CA TYR A 370 -3.53 7.41 -3.10
C TYR A 370 -4.77 8.31 -3.12
N PHE A 371 -4.78 9.35 -3.96
CA PHE A 371 -5.95 10.24 -4.10
C PHE A 371 -7.17 9.49 -4.60
N GLN A 372 -7.01 8.55 -5.53
CA GLN A 372 -8.09 7.69 -5.99
C GLN A 372 -8.63 6.80 -4.87
N SER A 373 -7.77 6.27 -4.00
CA SER A 373 -8.18 5.48 -2.83
C SER A 373 -8.98 6.28 -1.81
N ILE A 374 -8.62 7.55 -1.56
CA ILE A 374 -9.39 8.44 -0.66
C ILE A 374 -10.77 8.78 -1.24
N THR A 375 -10.85 9.05 -2.54
CA THR A 375 -12.11 9.37 -3.21
C THR A 375 -13.03 8.17 -3.36
N HIS A 376 -12.49 6.95 -3.27
CA HIS A 376 -13.28 5.73 -3.33
C HIS A 376 -13.97 5.48 -1.98
N LEU A 377 -15.30 5.65 -1.95
CA LEU A 377 -16.12 5.38 -0.78
C LEU A 377 -16.11 3.88 -0.44
N ASN A 378 -15.92 3.56 0.82
CA ASN A 378 -16.09 2.21 1.33
C ASN A 378 -17.55 1.75 1.17
N ASP A 379 -17.83 0.45 1.21
CA ASP A 379 -19.19 -0.05 1.03
C ASP A 379 -20.13 0.44 2.13
N ASN A 380 -19.66 0.60 3.36
CA ASN A 380 -20.41 1.21 4.45
C ASN A 380 -20.73 2.69 4.16
N ASP A 381 -19.77 3.45 3.62
CA ASP A 381 -19.98 4.84 3.25
C ASP A 381 -20.96 4.98 2.09
N LYS A 382 -20.89 4.08 1.09
CA LYS A 382 -21.84 4.00 -0.01
C LYS A 382 -23.26 3.70 0.50
N HIS A 383 -23.39 2.76 1.44
CA HIS A 383 -24.68 2.47 2.07
C HIS A 383 -25.23 3.67 2.84
N THR A 384 -24.37 4.34 3.62
CA THR A 384 -24.75 5.54 4.37
C THR A 384 -25.14 6.67 3.43
N LEU A 385 -24.37 6.93 2.38
CA LEU A 385 -24.68 7.92 1.37
C LEU A 385 -26.01 7.61 0.67
N ASN A 386 -26.25 6.36 0.30
CA ASN A 386 -27.52 5.91 -0.30
C ASN A 386 -28.70 6.12 0.64
N LEU A 387 -28.53 5.89 1.95
CA LEU A 387 -29.59 6.15 2.95
C LEU A 387 -29.88 7.64 3.09
N ILE A 388 -28.85 8.48 3.18
CA ILE A 388 -28.98 9.94 3.25
C ILE A 388 -29.72 10.46 2.01
N GLN A 389 -29.29 10.06 0.81
CA GLN A 389 -29.94 10.44 -0.44
C GLN A 389 -31.40 9.95 -0.51
N ARG A 390 -31.68 8.76 0.00
CA ARG A 390 -33.04 8.22 0.06
C ARG A 390 -33.93 9.03 0.99
N LEU A 391 -33.42 9.47 2.14
CA LEU A 391 -34.15 10.34 3.08
C LEU A 391 -34.44 11.70 2.46
N GLU A 392 -33.43 12.32 1.86
CA GLU A 392 -33.59 13.61 1.15
C GLU A 392 -34.64 13.53 0.03
N PHE A 393 -34.61 12.47 -0.77
CA PHE A 393 -35.65 12.22 -1.79
C PHE A 393 -37.04 12.04 -1.17
N LYS A 394 -37.15 11.35 -0.04
CA LYS A 394 -38.38 11.15 0.67
C LYS A 394 -38.95 12.48 1.19
N ASP A 395 -38.15 13.34 1.75
CA ASP A 395 -38.53 14.67 2.22
C ASP A 395 -38.98 15.55 1.06
N ASN A 396 -38.26 15.53 -0.07
CA ASN A 396 -38.65 16.23 -1.29
C ASN A 396 -40.00 15.75 -1.85
N ILE A 397 -40.21 14.43 -1.84
CA ILE A 397 -41.51 13.85 -2.24
C ILE A 397 -42.62 14.31 -1.29
N GLY A 398 -42.36 14.31 0.05
CA GLY A 398 -43.28 14.79 1.07
C GLY A 398 -43.68 16.24 0.84
N ASN A 399 -42.71 17.13 0.66
CA ASN A 399 -42.96 18.57 0.40
C ASN A 399 -43.73 18.81 -0.90
N LEU A 400 -43.43 18.05 -1.97
CA LEU A 400 -44.17 18.13 -3.23
C LEU A 400 -45.60 17.57 -3.10
N ALA A 401 -45.78 16.50 -2.32
CA ALA A 401 -47.09 15.97 -2.02
C ALA A 401 -47.99 16.99 -1.28
N VAL A 402 -47.45 17.62 -0.22
CA VAL A 402 -48.13 18.69 0.52
C VAL A 402 -48.49 19.84 -0.41
N SER A 403 -47.56 20.28 -1.25
CA SER A 403 -47.83 21.35 -2.22
C SER A 403 -48.87 20.96 -3.25
N TYR A 404 -48.90 19.73 -3.74
CA TYR A 404 -49.96 19.22 -4.63
C TYR A 404 -51.31 19.15 -3.93
N PHE A 405 -51.39 18.63 -2.71
CA PHE A 405 -52.66 18.58 -1.96
C PHE A 405 -53.21 19.98 -1.68
N LYS A 406 -52.34 20.93 -1.24
CA LYS A 406 -52.70 22.32 -1.01
C LYS A 406 -53.31 22.96 -2.28
N ASN A 407 -52.62 22.84 -3.42
CA ASN A 407 -53.10 23.42 -4.67
C ASN A 407 -54.37 22.71 -5.21
N ASN A 408 -54.49 21.40 -5.02
CA ASN A 408 -55.68 20.66 -5.38
C ASN A 408 -56.87 21.09 -4.53
N TYR A 409 -56.70 21.23 -3.21
CA TYR A 409 -57.75 21.68 -2.29
C TYR A 409 -58.24 23.10 -2.63
N MET A 410 -57.29 24.03 -2.87
CA MET A 410 -57.63 25.40 -3.28
C MET A 410 -58.36 25.44 -4.62
N TYR A 411 -58.01 24.59 -5.56
CA TYR A 411 -58.75 24.46 -6.83
C TYR A 411 -60.18 23.92 -6.60
N VAL A 412 -60.37 22.92 -5.77
CA VAL A 412 -61.65 22.34 -5.46
C VAL A 412 -62.59 23.35 -4.77
N ILE A 413 -62.06 24.12 -3.79
CA ILE A 413 -62.83 25.19 -3.14
C ILE A 413 -63.28 26.21 -4.15
N GLN A 414 -62.38 26.70 -5.00
CA GLN A 414 -62.72 27.73 -6.00
C GLN A 414 -63.73 27.21 -6.99
N LYS A 415 -63.63 25.94 -7.41
CA LYS A 415 -64.60 25.28 -8.30
C LYS A 415 -65.96 25.17 -7.63
N ARG A 416 -66.04 24.82 -6.32
CA ARG A 416 -67.27 24.74 -5.57
C ARG A 416 -68.01 26.12 -5.44
N LYS A 417 -67.19 27.17 -5.14
CA LYS A 417 -67.73 28.55 -5.07
C LYS A 417 -68.27 29.03 -6.41
N TYR A 418 -67.58 28.67 -7.52
CA TYR A 418 -68.13 28.96 -8.87
C TYR A 418 -69.44 28.26 -9.16
N PHE A 419 -69.61 26.99 -8.83
CA PHE A 419 -70.81 26.24 -9.06
C PHE A 419 -71.97 26.65 -8.14
N ARG A 420 -71.72 27.27 -6.96
CA ARG A 420 -72.76 27.78 -6.06
C ARG A 420 -73.28 29.17 -6.45
N GLY A 421 -72.71 29.78 -7.50
CA GLY A 421 -73.10 31.13 -7.88
C GLY A 421 -72.56 32.22 -6.93
N GLU A 422 -71.75 31.88 -5.96
CA GLU A 422 -71.16 32.82 -5.00
C GLU A 422 -70.11 33.74 -5.66
N ILE A 423 -69.86 33.52 -6.93
CA ILE A 423 -68.80 34.21 -7.71
C ILE A 423 -69.47 34.80 -8.94
N ASN A 424 -69.50 36.12 -9.02
CA ASN A 424 -69.92 36.81 -10.23
C ASN A 424 -68.99 36.42 -11.41
N ASN A 425 -69.54 36.27 -12.62
CA ASN A 425 -68.86 35.86 -13.85
C ASN A 425 -67.87 36.88 -14.38
N ASN A 426 -67.08 37.56 -13.53
CA ASN A 426 -66.11 38.52 -13.93
C ASN A 426 -64.84 37.75 -14.48
N ASP A 427 -64.33 38.20 -15.60
CA ASP A 427 -63.18 37.60 -16.27
C ASP A 427 -61.94 37.42 -15.35
N GLU A 428 -61.80 38.25 -14.34
CA GLU A 428 -60.73 38.18 -13.34
C GLU A 428 -60.80 36.91 -12.48
N GLN A 429 -62.00 36.53 -12.05
CA GLN A 429 -62.18 35.32 -11.23
C GLN A 429 -62.07 34.04 -12.07
N ARG A 430 -62.41 34.09 -13.32
CA ARG A 430 -62.18 33.04 -14.30
C ARG A 430 -60.70 32.79 -14.50
N ASN A 431 -59.89 33.87 -14.60
CA ASN A 431 -58.44 33.83 -14.71
C ASN A 431 -57.81 33.24 -13.46
N ILE A 432 -58.28 33.56 -12.25
CA ILE A 432 -57.83 32.98 -10.98
C ILE A 432 -58.08 31.46 -10.96
N MET A 433 -59.24 31.00 -11.43
CA MET A 433 -59.55 29.57 -11.50
C MET A 433 -58.63 28.82 -12.49
N ILE A 434 -58.36 29.42 -13.65
CA ILE A 434 -57.47 28.88 -14.66
C ILE A 434 -56.04 28.79 -14.08
N GLN A 435 -55.59 29.83 -13.38
CA GLN A 435 -54.28 29.83 -12.74
C GLN A 435 -54.14 28.73 -11.68
N LYS A 436 -55.17 28.52 -10.83
CA LYS A 436 -55.17 27.43 -9.84
C LYS A 436 -55.23 26.06 -10.50
N ALA A 437 -55.92 25.90 -11.61
CA ALA A 437 -55.93 24.66 -12.40
C ALA A 437 -54.51 24.37 -13.01
N ARG A 438 -53.81 25.40 -13.55
CA ARG A 438 -52.43 25.28 -14.05
C ARG A 438 -51.47 24.87 -12.92
N ASN A 439 -51.56 25.51 -11.76
CA ASN A 439 -50.73 25.18 -10.60
C ASN A 439 -50.96 23.73 -10.13
N LYS A 440 -52.20 23.28 -10.01
CA LYS A 440 -52.55 21.88 -9.71
C LYS A 440 -51.89 20.91 -10.69
N PHE A 441 -52.00 21.19 -12.01
CA PHE A 441 -51.46 20.33 -13.04
C PHE A 441 -49.93 20.31 -12.98
N PHE A 442 -49.29 21.47 -12.77
CA PHE A 442 -47.82 21.60 -12.63
C PHE A 442 -47.28 20.77 -11.46
N PHE A 443 -47.85 20.93 -10.26
CA PHE A 443 -47.43 20.18 -9.08
C PHE A 443 -47.70 18.68 -9.21
N ARG A 444 -48.79 18.29 -9.86
CA ARG A 444 -49.08 16.88 -10.15
C ARG A 444 -48.04 16.27 -11.08
N LYS A 445 -47.65 16.97 -12.13
CA LYS A 445 -46.64 16.50 -13.08
C LYS A 445 -45.31 16.36 -12.37
N LYS A 446 -44.89 17.39 -11.64
CA LYS A 446 -43.62 17.41 -10.90
C LYS A 446 -43.54 16.29 -9.84
N TYR A 447 -44.62 16.08 -9.10
CA TYR A 447 -44.72 14.99 -8.12
C TYR A 447 -44.56 13.60 -8.79
N LYS A 448 -45.28 13.34 -9.86
CA LYS A 448 -45.16 12.07 -10.60
C LYS A 448 -43.77 11.82 -11.12
N GLU A 449 -43.12 12.85 -11.66
CA GLU A 449 -41.77 12.77 -12.19
C GLU A 449 -40.75 12.43 -11.10
N VAL A 450 -40.83 13.09 -9.95
CA VAL A 450 -39.90 12.82 -8.82
C VAL A 450 -40.15 11.43 -8.23
N VAL A 451 -41.39 10.99 -8.08
CA VAL A 451 -41.72 9.63 -7.63
C VAL A 451 -41.18 8.58 -8.61
N HIS A 452 -41.32 8.81 -9.91
CA HIS A 452 -40.81 7.90 -10.94
C HIS A 452 -39.25 7.81 -10.89
N ARG A 453 -38.58 8.96 -10.77
CA ARG A 453 -37.08 8.98 -10.60
C ARG A 453 -36.67 8.24 -9.33
N PHE A 454 -37.39 8.39 -8.22
CA PHE A 454 -37.15 7.67 -6.99
C PHE A 454 -37.27 6.15 -7.17
N GLN A 455 -38.36 5.71 -7.83
CA GLN A 455 -38.59 4.29 -8.09
C GLN A 455 -37.49 3.67 -8.97
N ILE A 456 -37.04 4.37 -10.02
CA ILE A 456 -35.94 3.89 -10.87
C ILE A 456 -34.64 3.79 -10.08
N LYS A 457 -34.25 4.87 -9.38
CA LYS A 457 -32.96 4.96 -8.68
C LYS A 457 -32.84 3.93 -7.54
N TYR A 458 -33.92 3.63 -6.85
CA TYR A 458 -33.94 2.74 -5.69
C TYR A 458 -34.64 1.39 -5.94
N LYS A 459 -34.73 0.95 -7.20
CA LYS A 459 -35.30 -0.35 -7.57
C LYS A 459 -34.57 -1.53 -6.90
N MET A 460 -33.27 -1.40 -6.69
CA MET A 460 -32.49 -2.40 -5.93
C MET A 460 -32.90 -2.53 -4.46
N ALA A 461 -33.38 -1.45 -3.82
CA ALA A 461 -33.89 -1.51 -2.45
C ALA A 461 -35.19 -2.33 -2.36
N THR A 462 -36.00 -2.34 -3.44
CA THR A 462 -37.21 -3.19 -3.51
C THR A 462 -36.84 -4.66 -3.67
N ASP A 463 -35.72 -5.00 -4.31
CA ASP A 463 -35.27 -6.38 -4.46
C ASP A 463 -34.79 -6.97 -3.11
N VAL A 464 -34.10 -6.18 -2.29
CA VAL A 464 -33.75 -6.57 -0.91
C VAL A 464 -35.02 -6.73 -0.04
N ASP A 465 -35.97 -5.85 -0.18
CA ASP A 465 -37.27 -5.95 0.53
C ASP A 465 -38.07 -7.17 0.05
N GLN A 466 -38.00 -7.52 -1.23
CA GLN A 466 -38.63 -8.76 -1.77
C GLN A 466 -37.93 -10.01 -1.21
N VAL A 467 -36.58 -10.00 -1.12
CA VAL A 467 -35.83 -11.11 -0.51
C VAL A 467 -36.19 -11.24 0.96
N LYS A 468 -36.25 -10.14 1.72
CA LYS A 468 -36.74 -10.15 3.13
C LYS A 468 -38.17 -10.68 3.26
N LYS A 469 -39.05 -10.34 2.32
CA LYS A 469 -40.43 -10.87 2.31
C LYS A 469 -40.44 -12.36 2.03
N LYS A 470 -39.62 -12.84 1.10
CA LYS A 470 -39.44 -14.30 0.82
C LYS A 470 -38.90 -15.03 2.03
N ILE A 471 -37.89 -14.48 2.74
CA ILE A 471 -37.35 -15.08 3.97
C ILE A 471 -38.44 -15.18 5.04
N ARG A 472 -39.22 -14.13 5.32
CA ARG A 472 -40.31 -14.18 6.28
C ARG A 472 -41.38 -15.24 5.90
N ASN A 473 -41.74 -15.33 4.63
CA ASN A 473 -42.67 -16.35 4.17
C ASN A 473 -42.12 -17.78 4.38
N LEU A 474 -40.80 -17.99 4.22
CA LEU A 474 -40.12 -19.26 4.52
C LEU A 474 -40.17 -19.56 6.02
N ASP A 475 -39.89 -18.59 6.89
CA ASP A 475 -40.01 -18.74 8.34
C ASP A 475 -41.42 -19.16 8.75
N ASP A 476 -42.44 -18.51 8.20
CA ASP A 476 -43.84 -18.85 8.44
C ASP A 476 -44.21 -20.27 7.97
N THR A 477 -43.65 -20.71 6.84
CA THR A 477 -43.81 -22.09 6.35
C THR A 477 -43.16 -23.11 7.24
N ILE A 478 -41.93 -22.83 7.75
CA ILE A 478 -41.22 -23.67 8.70
C ILE A 478 -42.01 -23.84 10.00
N ILE A 479 -42.53 -22.75 10.55
CA ILE A 479 -43.35 -22.76 11.76
C ILE A 479 -44.60 -23.63 11.55
N ASN A 480 -45.26 -23.53 10.37
CA ASN A 480 -46.40 -24.34 10.04
C ASN A 480 -46.08 -25.84 9.89
N ILE A 481 -44.92 -26.17 9.30
CA ILE A 481 -44.44 -27.55 9.20
C ILE A 481 -44.16 -28.10 10.61
N GLU A 482 -43.50 -27.32 11.48
CA GLU A 482 -43.25 -27.70 12.86
C GLU A 482 -44.52 -27.99 13.64
N LYS A 483 -45.56 -27.15 13.51
CA LYS A 483 -46.88 -27.38 14.12
C LYS A 483 -47.50 -28.68 13.61
N LYS A 484 -47.47 -28.93 12.28
CA LYS A 484 -47.99 -30.18 11.69
C LYS A 484 -47.25 -31.41 12.21
N LEU A 485 -45.91 -31.34 12.31
CA LEU A 485 -45.05 -32.42 12.81
C LEU A 485 -45.35 -32.71 14.29
N LYS A 486 -45.51 -31.69 15.12
CA LYS A 486 -45.94 -31.83 16.52
C LYS A 486 -47.31 -32.50 16.64
N SER A 487 -48.29 -32.14 15.80
CA SER A 487 -49.61 -32.76 15.76
C SER A 487 -49.55 -34.20 15.31
N PHE A 488 -48.71 -34.51 14.31
CA PHE A 488 -48.46 -35.87 13.84
C PHE A 488 -47.85 -36.74 14.93
N LEU A 489 -46.81 -36.27 15.60
CA LEU A 489 -46.17 -36.96 16.73
C LEU A 489 -47.14 -37.24 17.87
N LYS A 490 -48.08 -36.30 18.16
CA LYS A 490 -49.12 -36.51 19.17
C LYS A 490 -50.09 -37.61 18.77
N ARG A 491 -50.48 -37.69 17.47
CA ARG A 491 -51.31 -38.75 16.93
C ARG A 491 -50.59 -40.11 16.94
N TYR A 492 -49.34 -40.11 16.54
CA TYR A 492 -48.49 -41.32 16.56
C TYR A 492 -48.30 -41.87 17.97
N LYS A 493 -47.99 -41.05 18.97
CA LYS A 493 -47.93 -41.45 20.37
C LYS A 493 -49.25 -42.02 20.88
N LYS A 494 -50.37 -41.45 20.47
CA LYS A 494 -51.72 -41.95 20.83
C LYS A 494 -51.99 -43.29 20.16
N PHE A 495 -51.57 -43.49 18.91
CA PHE A 495 -51.68 -44.76 18.19
C PHE A 495 -50.83 -45.87 18.82
N VAL A 496 -49.59 -45.58 19.16
CA VAL A 496 -48.64 -46.52 19.83
C VAL A 496 -49.23 -46.97 21.19
N ARG A 497 -49.73 -46.04 22.03
CA ARG A 497 -50.37 -46.37 23.31
C ARG A 497 -51.60 -47.27 23.12
N LYS A 498 -52.48 -46.99 22.15
CA LYS A 498 -53.64 -47.79 21.86
C LYS A 498 -53.32 -49.19 21.36
N ASN A 499 -52.17 -49.44 20.79
CA ASN A 499 -51.69 -50.76 20.37
C ASN A 499 -50.90 -51.50 21.45
N GLN A 500 -50.28 -50.77 22.41
CA GLN A 500 -49.67 -51.41 23.60
C GLN A 500 -50.70 -51.96 24.57
N ASP A 501 -51.92 -51.34 24.63
CA ASP A 501 -53.01 -51.86 25.48
C ASP A 501 -53.74 -53.05 24.82
N LYS A 502 -53.30 -53.50 23.62
CA LYS A 502 -53.88 -54.70 22.94
C LYS A 502 -52.96 -55.90 22.87
N ILE A 503 -51.74 -55.79 23.38
CA ILE A 503 -50.77 -56.87 23.60
C ILE A 503 -50.71 -57.16 25.11
#